data_130f8ec2a9afa6e23793c99112988c9d
#
_entry.id   130f8ec2a9afa6e23793c99112988c9d
#
_cell.length_a   1.000
_cell.length_b   1.000
_cell.length_c   1.000
_cell.angle_alpha   90.00
_cell.angle_beta   90.00
_cell.angle_gamma   90.00
#
_symmetry.space_group_name_H-M   'P 1'
#
loop_
_entity.id
_entity.type
_entity.pdbx_description
1 polymer ?
#
loop_
_entity_poly.entity_id
_entity_poly.type
_entity_poly.pdbx_seq_one_letter_code
_entity_poly.pdbx_strand_id
1 'polypeptide(L)'
;MRQFTYKNEEHIFEEKIEDGVLYLSYPIFEKSGLVRHGFSTRIGGVSEGIFSSMNLSFSRGDSDECVKENFRRMSAAIGVDEESLVKSVQTHTTNVHQVTKQNRKNELTDIDGLITNEPGICLVTSYADCVPLFFLDPVHKAIGLSHSGWRGTVGKMGKVTLERMREAYGTRAEDVLAAVGPSICQDCYEVSEDVIDKFKEAFEQKYWDSLFYQKENGKYQLNL
;
A
#
# COMPACT_ATOMS: atom_id res chain seq x y z
N MET A 1 24.43 -6.15 2.06
CA MET A 1 22.97 -5.90 2.13
C MET A 1 22.70 -4.98 3.30
N ARG A 2 21.95 -3.88 3.15
CA ARG A 2 21.53 -3.10 4.32
C ARG A 2 20.42 -3.88 5.01
N GLN A 3 20.66 -4.29 6.24
CA GLN A 3 19.67 -4.94 7.08
C GLN A 3 18.73 -3.87 7.66
N PHE A 4 17.42 -4.11 7.69
CA PHE A 4 16.48 -3.23 8.38
C PHE A 4 16.77 -3.20 9.88
N THR A 5 16.65 -2.02 10.47
CA THR A 5 16.78 -1.84 11.92
C THR A 5 15.39 -1.60 12.50
N TYR A 6 14.96 -2.49 13.40
CA TYR A 6 13.68 -2.37 14.09
C TYR A 6 13.86 -1.51 15.35
N LYS A 7 12.89 -0.63 15.62
CA LYS A 7 12.88 0.22 16.82
C LYS A 7 12.39 -0.53 18.06
N ASN A 8 11.71 -1.66 17.88
CA ASN A 8 11.19 -2.52 18.94
C ASN A 8 11.42 -4.00 18.56
N GLU A 9 11.07 -4.90 19.48
CA GLU A 9 11.19 -6.34 19.26
C GLU A 9 10.06 -6.94 18.40
N GLU A 10 9.04 -6.15 18.05
CA GLU A 10 7.92 -6.57 17.21
C GLU A 10 8.29 -6.43 15.74
N HIS A 11 8.54 -7.55 15.09
CA HIS A 11 8.78 -7.62 13.65
C HIS A 11 7.44 -7.65 12.92
N ILE A 12 6.97 -6.49 12.46
CA ILE A 12 5.72 -6.36 11.70
C ILE A 12 5.84 -6.86 10.26
N PHE A 13 7.05 -6.97 9.73
CA PHE A 13 7.33 -7.57 8.42
C PHE A 13 8.60 -8.42 8.47
N GLU A 14 8.74 -9.31 7.50
CA GLU A 14 9.93 -10.12 7.26
C GLU A 14 10.48 -9.85 5.87
N GLU A 15 11.82 -9.86 5.74
CA GLU A 15 12.51 -9.82 4.46
C GLU A 15 12.47 -11.20 3.81
N LYS A 16 11.99 -11.27 2.57
CA LYS A 16 12.01 -12.46 1.74
C LYS A 16 12.87 -12.22 0.51
N ILE A 17 13.64 -13.20 0.12
CA ILE A 17 14.45 -13.17 -1.12
C ILE A 17 14.11 -14.40 -1.94
N GLU A 18 13.54 -14.17 -3.12
CA GLU A 18 13.23 -15.22 -4.10
C GLU A 18 13.79 -14.80 -5.47
N ASP A 19 14.62 -15.64 -6.06
CA ASP A 19 15.28 -15.41 -7.34
C ASP A 19 15.99 -14.02 -7.44
N GLY A 20 16.58 -13.58 -6.32
CA GLY A 20 17.27 -12.30 -6.21
C GLY A 20 16.36 -11.09 -6.00
N VAL A 21 15.05 -11.27 -5.96
CA VAL A 21 14.08 -10.20 -5.63
C VAL A 21 13.90 -10.14 -4.12
N LEU A 22 14.22 -8.98 -3.54
CA LEU A 22 13.96 -8.71 -2.13
C LEU A 22 12.60 -8.01 -1.97
N TYR A 23 11.71 -8.61 -1.19
CA TYR A 23 10.42 -8.03 -0.83
C TYR A 23 10.12 -8.21 0.65
N LEU A 24 9.14 -7.47 1.14
CA LEU A 24 8.67 -7.56 2.52
C LEU A 24 7.36 -8.33 2.55
N SER A 25 7.23 -9.26 3.49
CA SER A 25 5.99 -9.98 3.79
C SER A 25 5.54 -9.69 5.22
N TYR A 26 4.26 -9.91 5.50
CA TYR A 26 3.67 -9.66 6.82
C TYR A 26 3.31 -10.97 7.49
N PRO A 27 3.96 -11.34 8.61
CA PRO A 27 3.72 -12.61 9.32
C PRO A 27 2.26 -12.85 9.67
N ILE A 28 1.50 -11.77 9.94
CA ILE A 28 0.07 -11.86 10.25
C ILE A 28 -0.74 -12.47 9.09
N PHE A 29 -0.37 -12.17 7.84
CA PHE A 29 -1.03 -12.73 6.66
C PHE A 29 -0.47 -14.10 6.29
N GLU A 30 0.83 -14.32 6.44
CA GLU A 30 1.45 -15.63 6.18
C GLU A 30 0.88 -16.73 7.07
N LYS A 31 0.70 -16.45 8.36
CA LYS A 31 0.09 -17.37 9.33
C LYS A 31 -1.34 -17.79 8.96
N SER A 32 -2.07 -16.95 8.20
CA SER A 32 -3.42 -17.29 7.74
C SER A 32 -3.41 -18.37 6.66
N GLY A 33 -2.36 -18.46 5.85
CA GLY A 33 -2.27 -19.34 4.69
C GLY A 33 -3.26 -19.04 3.56
N LEU A 34 -4.02 -17.95 3.65
CA LEU A 34 -5.12 -17.63 2.73
C LEU A 34 -4.73 -16.77 1.54
N VAL A 35 -3.63 -15.99 1.66
CA VAL A 35 -3.25 -14.99 0.65
C VAL A 35 -1.77 -15.06 0.30
N ARG A 36 -1.44 -14.70 -0.94
CA ARG A 36 -0.11 -14.31 -1.37
C ARG A 36 -0.02 -12.79 -1.30
N HIS A 37 1.07 -12.26 -0.78
CA HIS A 37 1.26 -10.81 -0.64
C HIS A 37 2.75 -10.46 -0.59
N GLY A 38 3.06 -9.21 -0.87
CA GLY A 38 4.41 -8.69 -0.77
C GLY A 38 4.44 -7.18 -1.00
N PHE A 39 5.40 -6.52 -0.39
CA PHE A 39 5.75 -5.13 -0.68
C PHE A 39 7.14 -5.11 -1.30
N SER A 40 7.25 -4.61 -2.53
CA SER A 40 8.52 -4.59 -3.27
C SER A 40 9.54 -3.65 -2.61
N THR A 41 10.81 -4.04 -2.71
CA THR A 41 11.93 -3.13 -2.45
C THR A 41 12.56 -2.69 -3.78
N ARG A 42 13.65 -1.95 -3.71
CA ARG A 42 14.41 -1.56 -4.92
C ARG A 42 15.33 -2.66 -5.47
N ILE A 43 15.41 -3.83 -4.84
CA ILE A 43 16.40 -4.86 -5.13
C ILE A 43 15.78 -5.98 -5.97
N GLY A 44 16.53 -6.42 -7.01
CA GLY A 44 16.19 -7.58 -7.82
C GLY A 44 15.51 -7.29 -9.16
N GLY A 45 15.36 -6.01 -9.52
CA GLY A 45 14.88 -5.59 -10.83
C GLY A 45 15.98 -5.47 -11.88
N VAL A 46 15.59 -4.97 -13.06
CA VAL A 46 16.44 -4.78 -14.24
C VAL A 46 16.58 -3.33 -14.67
N SER A 47 15.86 -2.42 -14.06
CA SER A 47 15.97 -0.98 -14.37
C SER A 47 17.33 -0.43 -13.98
N GLU A 48 17.81 0.57 -14.72
CA GLU A 48 19.14 1.17 -14.55
C GLU A 48 19.05 2.64 -14.11
N GLY A 49 20.21 3.24 -13.83
CA GLY A 49 20.32 4.65 -13.48
C GLY A 49 19.50 5.02 -12.26
N ILE A 50 18.72 6.09 -12.36
CA ILE A 50 17.87 6.59 -11.26
C ILE A 50 16.74 5.62 -10.88
N PHE A 51 16.36 4.70 -11.79
CA PHE A 51 15.31 3.70 -11.59
C PHE A 51 15.83 2.38 -11.00
N SER A 52 17.12 2.27 -10.75
CA SER A 52 17.77 1.04 -10.32
C SER A 52 17.24 0.57 -8.95
N SER A 53 16.76 -0.64 -8.89
CA SER A 53 16.62 -1.63 -9.98
C SER A 53 15.18 -2.10 -10.20
N MET A 54 14.30 -2.05 -9.18
CA MET A 54 12.93 -2.59 -9.20
C MET A 54 11.90 -1.45 -9.35
N ASN A 55 11.98 -0.70 -10.48
CA ASN A 55 10.93 0.27 -10.78
C ASN A 55 9.69 -0.44 -11.31
N LEU A 56 8.54 -0.18 -10.69
CA LEU A 56 7.23 -0.75 -11.04
C LEU A 56 6.25 0.32 -11.59
N SER A 57 6.78 1.44 -12.11
CA SER A 57 5.97 2.53 -12.64
C SER A 57 6.28 2.79 -14.11
N PHE A 58 5.25 2.71 -14.95
CA PHE A 58 5.32 3.05 -16.38
C PHE A 58 5.34 4.56 -16.66
N SER A 59 5.00 5.40 -15.66
CA SER A 59 4.81 6.84 -15.87
C SER A 59 6.00 7.71 -15.45
N ARG A 60 7.15 7.11 -15.12
CA ARG A 60 8.32 7.85 -14.60
C ARG A 60 9.45 8.03 -15.60
N GLY A 61 9.31 7.50 -16.83
CA GLY A 61 10.31 7.66 -17.89
C GLY A 61 11.35 6.53 -17.96
N ASP A 62 11.10 5.42 -17.30
CA ASP A 62 11.85 4.19 -17.49
C ASP A 62 11.40 3.45 -18.76
N SER A 63 12.17 2.48 -19.23
CA SER A 63 11.77 1.60 -20.34
C SER A 63 10.61 0.71 -19.92
N ASP A 64 9.59 0.64 -20.77
CA ASP A 64 8.44 -0.22 -20.57
C ASP A 64 8.83 -1.71 -20.45
N GLU A 65 9.88 -2.14 -21.19
CA GLU A 65 10.41 -3.49 -21.13
C GLU A 65 11.00 -3.79 -19.74
N CYS A 66 11.76 -2.84 -19.18
CA CYS A 66 12.31 -2.98 -17.83
C CYS A 66 11.18 -3.06 -16.78
N VAL A 67 10.18 -2.19 -16.89
CA VAL A 67 9.05 -2.18 -15.95
C VAL A 67 8.25 -3.48 -16.05
N LYS A 68 7.98 -3.99 -17.25
CA LYS A 68 7.31 -5.29 -17.46
C LYS A 68 8.11 -6.44 -16.84
N GLU A 69 9.41 -6.50 -17.10
CA GLU A 69 10.28 -7.53 -16.52
C GLU A 69 10.32 -7.44 -14.98
N ASN A 70 10.31 -6.23 -14.41
CA ASN A 70 10.22 -6.03 -12.97
C ASN A 70 8.90 -6.56 -12.39
N PHE A 71 7.77 -6.30 -13.05
CA PHE A 71 6.47 -6.88 -12.66
C PHE A 71 6.51 -8.41 -12.72
N ARG A 72 7.05 -8.99 -13.81
CA ARG A 72 7.19 -10.43 -13.95
C ARG A 72 8.01 -11.04 -12.82
N ARG A 73 9.17 -10.44 -12.49
CA ARG A 73 10.04 -10.89 -11.40
C ARG A 73 9.34 -10.81 -10.05
N MET A 74 8.71 -9.67 -9.75
CA MET A 74 8.01 -9.49 -8.48
C MET A 74 6.83 -10.47 -8.35
N SER A 75 6.05 -10.68 -9.41
CA SER A 75 4.94 -11.64 -9.43
C SER A 75 5.43 -13.07 -9.17
N ALA A 76 6.52 -13.48 -9.84
CA ALA A 76 7.13 -14.78 -9.62
C ALA A 76 7.62 -14.94 -8.16
N ALA A 77 8.28 -13.92 -7.61
CA ALA A 77 8.81 -13.95 -6.24
C ALA A 77 7.71 -14.12 -5.18
N ILE A 78 6.55 -13.48 -5.33
CA ILE A 78 5.42 -13.66 -4.42
C ILE A 78 4.52 -14.84 -4.78
N GLY A 79 4.79 -15.53 -5.90
CA GLY A 79 4.06 -16.72 -6.34
C GLY A 79 2.65 -16.42 -6.86
N VAL A 80 2.47 -15.33 -7.62
CA VAL A 80 1.22 -14.96 -8.31
C VAL A 80 1.41 -14.94 -9.81
N ASP A 81 0.33 -15.17 -10.55
CA ASP A 81 0.31 -15.03 -12.00
C ASP A 81 0.29 -13.54 -12.37
N GLU A 82 1.17 -13.12 -13.28
CA GLU A 82 1.22 -11.74 -13.77
C GLU A 82 -0.11 -11.30 -14.40
N GLU A 83 -0.81 -12.20 -15.09
CA GLU A 83 -2.14 -11.92 -15.65
C GLU A 83 -3.23 -11.71 -14.60
N SER A 84 -2.98 -12.11 -13.35
CA SER A 84 -3.90 -11.88 -12.24
C SER A 84 -3.86 -10.45 -11.68
N LEU A 85 -2.85 -9.67 -12.06
CA LEU A 85 -2.62 -8.34 -11.52
C LEU A 85 -3.71 -7.36 -11.94
N VAL A 86 -4.30 -6.67 -10.97
CA VAL A 86 -5.27 -5.59 -11.20
C VAL A 86 -4.74 -4.31 -10.57
N LYS A 87 -4.55 -3.31 -11.40
CA LYS A 87 -4.02 -1.99 -11.03
C LYS A 87 -5.07 -0.91 -11.27
N SER A 88 -4.94 0.21 -10.55
CA SER A 88 -5.74 1.41 -10.79
C SER A 88 -4.83 2.64 -10.98
N VAL A 89 -5.37 3.67 -11.58
CA VAL A 89 -4.78 5.00 -11.62
C VAL A 89 -5.17 5.72 -10.33
N GLN A 90 -4.22 5.82 -9.41
CA GLN A 90 -4.38 6.44 -8.10
C GLN A 90 -4.25 7.96 -8.21
N THR A 91 -5.17 8.71 -7.63
CA THR A 91 -5.25 10.18 -7.70
C THR A 91 -5.38 10.83 -6.32
N HIS A 92 -5.10 10.08 -5.26
CA HIS A 92 -5.16 10.51 -3.86
C HIS A 92 -6.58 10.81 -3.37
N THR A 93 -7.54 10.00 -3.80
CA THR A 93 -8.93 10.02 -3.31
C THR A 93 -9.16 9.01 -2.19
N THR A 94 -10.43 8.80 -1.85
CA THR A 94 -10.88 7.68 -1.00
C THR A 94 -11.79 6.74 -1.77
N ASN A 95 -11.74 6.74 -3.09
CA ASN A 95 -12.53 5.86 -3.92
C ASN A 95 -12.02 4.42 -3.84
N VAL A 96 -12.91 3.49 -3.47
CA VAL A 96 -12.62 2.05 -3.36
C VAL A 96 -13.49 1.28 -4.33
N HIS A 97 -12.84 0.51 -5.22
CA HIS A 97 -13.50 -0.28 -6.25
C HIS A 97 -13.51 -1.78 -5.91
N GLN A 98 -14.67 -2.42 -6.13
CA GLN A 98 -14.79 -3.87 -6.03
C GLN A 98 -14.35 -4.53 -7.34
N VAL A 99 -13.26 -5.28 -7.29
CA VAL A 99 -12.72 -6.03 -8.43
C VAL A 99 -13.35 -7.41 -8.49
N THR A 100 -13.81 -7.78 -9.69
CA THR A 100 -14.37 -9.10 -10.01
C THR A 100 -13.72 -9.64 -11.28
N LYS A 101 -13.89 -10.94 -11.58
CA LYS A 101 -13.42 -11.53 -12.83
C LYS A 101 -14.02 -10.86 -14.07
N GLN A 102 -15.23 -10.30 -13.95
CA GLN A 102 -15.90 -9.62 -15.05
C GLN A 102 -15.31 -8.24 -15.33
N ASN A 103 -14.89 -7.49 -14.30
CA ASN A 103 -14.42 -6.11 -14.45
C ASN A 103 -12.92 -5.92 -14.30
N ARG A 104 -12.14 -6.95 -13.97
CA ARG A 104 -10.70 -6.85 -13.69
C ARG A 104 -9.83 -6.33 -14.84
N LYS A 105 -10.35 -6.35 -16.07
CA LYS A 105 -9.67 -5.84 -17.26
C LYS A 105 -10.11 -4.42 -17.64
N ASN A 106 -11.06 -3.83 -16.89
CA ASN A 106 -11.49 -2.46 -17.14
C ASN A 106 -10.37 -1.49 -16.71
N GLU A 107 -10.35 -0.35 -17.37
CA GLU A 107 -9.53 0.76 -16.90
C GLU A 107 -10.16 1.34 -15.62
N LEU A 108 -9.38 1.35 -14.54
CA LEU A 108 -9.79 1.81 -13.22
C LEU A 108 -9.10 3.14 -12.94
N THR A 109 -9.75 4.25 -13.28
CA THR A 109 -9.24 5.61 -13.04
C THR A 109 -9.85 6.20 -11.79
N ASP A 110 -9.10 7.10 -11.12
CA ASP A 110 -9.54 7.79 -9.90
C ASP A 110 -9.90 6.83 -8.75
N ILE A 111 -9.13 5.75 -8.61
CA ILE A 111 -9.34 4.71 -7.61
C ILE A 111 -8.07 4.52 -6.79
N ASP A 112 -8.16 4.70 -5.48
CA ASP A 112 -7.06 4.57 -4.53
C ASP A 112 -7.20 3.33 -3.62
N GLY A 113 -8.31 2.61 -3.71
CA GLY A 113 -8.52 1.34 -3.00
C GLY A 113 -9.17 0.29 -3.89
N LEU A 114 -8.74 -0.95 -3.70
CA LEU A 114 -9.27 -2.12 -4.40
C LEU A 114 -9.67 -3.18 -3.39
N ILE A 115 -10.82 -3.83 -3.59
CA ILE A 115 -11.28 -4.95 -2.77
C ILE A 115 -11.73 -6.10 -3.66
N THR A 116 -11.56 -7.33 -3.19
CA THR A 116 -12.08 -8.53 -3.86
C THR A 116 -12.24 -9.70 -2.88
N ASN A 117 -13.16 -10.61 -3.17
CA ASN A 117 -13.24 -11.93 -2.55
C ASN A 117 -13.12 -13.06 -3.60
N GLU A 118 -12.73 -12.74 -4.82
CA GLU A 118 -12.58 -13.71 -5.90
C GLU A 118 -11.14 -14.25 -5.97
N PRO A 119 -10.92 -15.55 -5.80
CA PRO A 119 -9.60 -16.16 -5.96
C PRO A 119 -9.04 -15.96 -7.38
N GLY A 120 -7.70 -15.79 -7.46
CA GLY A 120 -6.99 -15.58 -8.72
C GLY A 120 -6.99 -14.12 -9.19
N ILE A 121 -7.33 -13.16 -8.31
CA ILE A 121 -7.16 -11.73 -8.51
C ILE A 121 -6.07 -11.25 -7.55
N CYS A 122 -5.06 -10.58 -8.08
CA CYS A 122 -4.00 -9.93 -7.30
C CYS A 122 -4.15 -8.42 -7.40
N LEU A 123 -4.52 -7.78 -6.30
CA LEU A 123 -4.66 -6.33 -6.21
C LEU A 123 -3.27 -5.67 -6.13
N VAL A 124 -3.06 -4.60 -6.90
CA VAL A 124 -1.79 -3.87 -6.95
C VAL A 124 -2.01 -2.38 -6.78
N THR A 125 -1.28 -1.79 -5.86
CA THR A 125 -1.19 -0.34 -5.66
C THR A 125 0.27 0.10 -5.66
N SER A 126 0.53 1.33 -6.08
CA SER A 126 1.87 1.89 -6.24
C SER A 126 2.12 2.98 -5.21
N TYR A 127 3.34 3.05 -4.70
CA TYR A 127 3.72 3.98 -3.64
C TYR A 127 5.06 4.64 -3.93
N ALA A 128 5.13 5.92 -3.62
CA ALA A 128 6.33 6.68 -3.43
C ALA A 128 6.00 7.63 -2.27
N ASP A 129 6.31 7.20 -1.04
CA ASP A 129 6.08 7.89 0.24
C ASP A 129 4.72 7.65 0.91
N CYS A 130 3.61 7.54 0.19
CA CYS A 130 2.27 7.32 0.77
C CYS A 130 2.14 5.97 1.47
N VAL A 131 1.14 5.84 2.33
CA VAL A 131 0.93 4.68 3.20
C VAL A 131 0.18 3.56 2.49
N PRO A 132 0.75 2.34 2.42
CA PRO A 132 0.06 1.12 2.01
C PRO A 132 -0.84 0.60 3.14
N LEU A 133 -2.09 0.28 2.82
CA LEU A 133 -3.02 -0.34 3.76
C LEU A 133 -3.47 -1.69 3.21
N PHE A 134 -3.14 -2.77 3.93
CA PHE A 134 -3.47 -4.14 3.59
C PHE A 134 -4.55 -4.67 4.52
N PHE A 135 -5.56 -5.34 3.96
CA PHE A 135 -6.68 -5.92 4.70
C PHE A 135 -6.95 -7.35 4.25
N LEU A 136 -7.16 -8.24 5.21
CA LEU A 136 -7.61 -9.61 4.98
C LEU A 136 -8.76 -9.93 5.93
N ASP A 137 -9.90 -10.26 5.39
CA ASP A 137 -11.01 -10.88 6.09
C ASP A 137 -10.94 -12.41 5.90
N PRO A 138 -10.48 -13.18 6.89
CA PRO A 138 -10.37 -14.62 6.76
C PRO A 138 -11.72 -15.33 6.78
N VAL A 139 -12.77 -14.70 7.31
CA VAL A 139 -14.12 -15.27 7.41
C VAL A 139 -14.79 -15.29 6.04
N HIS A 140 -14.80 -14.12 5.34
CA HIS A 140 -15.41 -13.99 4.02
C HIS A 140 -14.41 -14.20 2.88
N LYS A 141 -13.13 -14.53 3.20
CA LYS A 141 -12.03 -14.69 2.24
C LYS A 141 -11.89 -13.51 1.30
N ALA A 142 -12.02 -12.30 1.86
CA ALA A 142 -11.94 -11.06 1.14
C ALA A 142 -10.64 -10.31 1.47
N ILE A 143 -10.10 -9.63 0.47
CA ILE A 143 -8.91 -8.79 0.62
C ILE A 143 -9.21 -7.35 0.22
N GLY A 144 -8.50 -6.42 0.84
CA GLY A 144 -8.47 -5.02 0.47
C GLY A 144 -7.02 -4.51 0.41
N LEU A 145 -6.76 -3.63 -0.54
CA LEU A 145 -5.46 -2.96 -0.67
C LEU A 145 -5.72 -1.50 -1.04
N SER A 146 -5.20 -0.56 -0.23
CA SER A 146 -5.49 0.85 -0.40
C SER A 146 -4.25 1.72 -0.27
N HIS A 147 -4.24 2.80 -1.05
CA HIS A 147 -3.23 3.83 -1.06
C HIS A 147 -3.73 5.04 -0.25
N SER A 148 -2.98 5.42 0.79
CA SER A 148 -3.33 6.53 1.65
C SER A 148 -2.20 7.56 1.72
N GLY A 149 -2.27 8.59 0.88
CA GLY A 149 -1.50 9.80 1.06
C GLY A 149 -2.18 10.70 2.12
N TRP A 150 -1.70 11.94 2.34
CA TRP A 150 -2.27 12.83 3.34
C TRP A 150 -3.78 13.09 3.16
N ARG A 151 -4.25 13.17 1.90
CA ARG A 151 -5.70 13.32 1.60
C ARG A 151 -6.48 12.06 1.99
N GLY A 152 -5.93 10.88 1.70
CA GLY A 152 -6.52 9.61 2.10
C GLY A 152 -6.56 9.44 3.63
N THR A 153 -5.52 9.89 4.34
CA THR A 153 -5.45 9.85 5.80
C THR A 153 -6.51 10.78 6.42
N VAL A 154 -6.62 12.02 5.95
CA VAL A 154 -7.70 12.96 6.34
C VAL A 154 -9.08 12.38 6.02
N GLY A 155 -9.24 11.79 4.83
CA GLY A 155 -10.47 11.13 4.38
C GLY A 155 -10.73 9.76 5.03
N LYS A 156 -9.85 9.30 5.96
CA LYS A 156 -10.02 8.03 6.68
C LYS A 156 -10.05 6.80 5.76
N MET A 157 -9.13 6.74 4.79
CA MET A 157 -9.06 5.70 3.74
C MET A 157 -9.20 4.27 4.28
N GLY A 158 -8.55 3.96 5.40
CA GLY A 158 -8.66 2.64 6.04
C GLY A 158 -10.10 2.31 6.46
N LYS A 159 -10.80 3.27 7.07
CA LYS A 159 -12.21 3.13 7.44
C LYS A 159 -13.09 2.96 6.20
N VAL A 160 -12.89 3.78 5.18
CA VAL A 160 -13.66 3.69 3.93
C VAL A 160 -13.48 2.32 3.27
N THR A 161 -12.24 1.79 3.25
CA THR A 161 -11.98 0.45 2.72
C THR A 161 -12.73 -0.64 3.48
N LEU A 162 -12.70 -0.60 4.82
CA LEU A 162 -13.43 -1.56 5.65
C LEU A 162 -14.96 -1.43 5.48
N GLU A 163 -15.48 -0.23 5.34
CA GLU A 163 -16.91 0.00 5.05
C GLU A 163 -17.30 -0.59 3.69
N ARG A 164 -16.47 -0.42 2.66
CA ARG A 164 -16.70 -1.04 1.35
C ARG A 164 -16.64 -2.57 1.40
N MET A 165 -15.69 -3.15 2.17
CA MET A 165 -15.63 -4.59 2.40
C MET A 165 -16.87 -5.09 3.16
N ARG A 166 -17.35 -4.34 4.13
CA ARG A 166 -18.60 -4.66 4.85
C ARG A 166 -19.81 -4.66 3.92
N GLU A 167 -19.94 -3.63 3.08
CA GLU A 167 -21.05 -3.52 2.12
C GLU A 167 -21.04 -4.63 1.08
N ALA A 168 -19.84 -4.97 0.57
CA ALA A 168 -19.70 -5.92 -0.51
C ALA A 168 -19.73 -7.39 -0.05
N TYR A 169 -19.20 -7.68 1.16
CA TYR A 169 -18.95 -9.06 1.60
C TYR A 169 -19.51 -9.38 2.99
N GLY A 170 -20.02 -8.38 3.73
CA GLY A 170 -20.44 -8.58 5.11
C GLY A 170 -19.29 -8.59 6.12
N THR A 171 -18.08 -8.15 5.73
CA THR A 171 -16.89 -8.06 6.57
C THR A 171 -17.17 -7.32 7.88
N ARG A 172 -16.74 -7.86 8.99
CA ARG A 172 -16.78 -7.23 10.31
C ARG A 172 -15.37 -6.77 10.67
N ALA A 173 -15.22 -5.55 11.15
CA ALA A 173 -13.91 -4.96 11.43
C ALA A 173 -13.08 -5.78 12.44
N GLU A 174 -13.73 -6.41 13.42
CA GLU A 174 -13.10 -7.26 14.41
C GLU A 174 -12.53 -8.58 13.86
N ASP A 175 -12.95 -9.02 12.67
CA ASP A 175 -12.46 -10.24 12.04
C ASP A 175 -11.29 -9.96 11.08
N VAL A 176 -11.00 -8.67 10.80
CA VAL A 176 -10.01 -8.28 9.80
C VAL A 176 -8.60 -8.27 10.37
N LEU A 177 -7.71 -8.97 9.68
CA LEU A 177 -6.26 -8.80 9.84
C LEU A 177 -5.83 -7.61 8.96
N ALA A 178 -5.09 -6.67 9.54
CA ALA A 178 -4.62 -5.49 8.81
C ALA A 178 -3.12 -5.26 9.02
N ALA A 179 -2.47 -4.72 7.99
CA ALA A 179 -1.08 -4.28 8.08
C ALA A 179 -0.92 -2.92 7.38
N VAL A 180 -0.04 -2.10 7.94
CA VAL A 180 0.40 -0.84 7.36
C VAL A 180 1.79 -1.04 6.79
N GLY A 181 1.98 -0.70 5.52
CA GLY A 181 3.24 -0.88 4.83
C GLY A 181 4.24 0.26 5.05
N PRO A 182 5.48 0.12 4.53
CA PRO A 182 6.47 1.16 4.57
C PRO A 182 5.99 2.45 3.89
N SER A 183 6.21 3.57 4.56
CA SER A 183 5.86 4.91 4.07
C SER A 183 6.94 5.92 4.48
N ILE A 184 6.79 7.17 4.06
CA ILE A 184 7.65 8.26 4.50
C ILE A 184 7.54 8.43 6.02
N CYS A 185 8.67 8.60 6.70
CA CYS A 185 8.66 8.84 8.14
C CYS A 185 8.31 10.30 8.44
N GLN A 186 7.81 10.56 9.65
CA GLN A 186 7.42 11.89 10.10
C GLN A 186 8.53 12.92 9.90
N ASP A 187 9.77 12.61 10.26
CA ASP A 187 10.91 13.54 10.18
C ASP A 187 11.34 13.85 8.73
N CYS A 188 10.85 13.09 7.76
CA CYS A 188 11.13 13.31 6.33
C CYS A 188 9.97 13.99 5.59
N TYR A 189 8.78 14.09 6.21
CA TYR A 189 7.58 14.60 5.54
C TYR A 189 7.22 16.00 5.99
N GLU A 190 7.83 17.00 5.36
CA GLU A 190 7.58 18.41 5.62
C GLU A 190 6.37 18.90 4.81
N VAL A 191 5.43 19.54 5.48
CA VAL A 191 4.20 20.10 4.89
C VAL A 191 3.98 21.55 5.34
N SER A 192 3.11 22.26 4.63
CA SER A 192 2.65 23.59 4.98
C SER A 192 1.42 23.57 5.90
N GLU A 193 1.09 24.73 6.45
CA GLU A 193 0.02 24.90 7.44
C GLU A 193 -1.36 24.50 6.88
N ASP A 194 -1.63 24.76 5.60
CA ASP A 194 -2.88 24.40 4.94
C ASP A 194 -3.18 22.90 4.97
N VAL A 195 -2.14 22.04 4.92
CA VAL A 195 -2.28 20.60 5.10
C VAL A 195 -2.61 20.28 6.56
N ILE A 196 -1.91 20.92 7.50
CA ILE A 196 -2.14 20.71 8.94
C ILE A 196 -3.56 21.11 9.36
N ASP A 197 -4.09 22.18 8.80
CA ASP A 197 -5.46 22.61 9.08
C ASP A 197 -6.47 21.53 8.69
N LYS A 198 -6.23 20.79 7.59
CA LYS A 198 -7.07 19.63 7.23
C LYS A 198 -6.97 18.48 8.25
N PHE A 199 -5.80 18.26 8.83
CA PHE A 199 -5.65 17.30 9.92
C PHE A 199 -6.34 17.74 11.20
N LYS A 200 -6.26 19.03 11.56
CA LYS A 200 -6.98 19.59 12.72
C LYS A 200 -8.50 19.50 12.56
N GLU A 201 -9.01 19.71 11.34
CA GLU A 201 -10.44 19.53 11.03
C GLU A 201 -10.89 18.06 11.14
N ALA A 202 -10.04 17.10 10.75
CA ALA A 202 -10.38 15.69 10.64
C ALA A 202 -10.15 14.88 11.91
N PHE A 203 -9.27 15.33 12.81
CA PHE A 203 -8.84 14.61 13.99
C PHE A 203 -8.98 15.43 15.26
N GLU A 204 -9.42 14.77 16.34
CA GLU A 204 -9.54 15.39 17.66
C GLU A 204 -8.16 15.88 18.17
N GLN A 205 -8.17 16.99 18.89
CA GLN A 205 -6.95 17.64 19.41
C GLN A 205 -6.04 16.71 20.21
N LYS A 206 -6.60 15.72 20.91
CA LYS A 206 -5.83 14.74 21.70
C LYS A 206 -4.84 13.90 20.86
N TYR A 207 -4.99 13.86 19.54
CA TYR A 207 -4.11 13.13 18.63
C TYR A 207 -3.04 13.99 17.96
N TRP A 208 -3.14 15.33 18.04
CA TRP A 208 -2.30 16.23 17.26
C TRP A 208 -0.81 16.06 17.53
N ASP A 209 -0.41 15.88 18.78
CA ASP A 209 1.00 15.71 19.15
C ASP A 209 1.62 14.42 18.55
N SER A 210 0.79 13.41 18.23
CA SER A 210 1.24 12.19 17.56
C SER A 210 1.19 12.31 16.02
N LEU A 211 0.46 13.28 15.49
CA LEU A 211 0.28 13.47 14.05
C LEU A 211 1.28 14.47 13.47
N PHE A 212 1.57 15.59 14.16
CA PHE A 212 2.46 16.60 13.61
C PHE A 212 3.15 17.44 14.69
N TYR A 213 4.27 18.01 14.32
CA TYR A 213 4.92 19.07 15.11
C TYR A 213 5.44 20.19 14.22
N GLN A 214 5.51 21.41 14.76
CA GLN A 214 5.99 22.58 14.04
C GLN A 214 7.51 22.72 14.15
N LYS A 215 8.15 23.07 13.04
CA LYS A 215 9.57 23.37 12.95
C LYS A 215 9.84 24.89 13.15
N GLU A 216 11.08 25.26 13.44
CA GLU A 216 11.51 26.64 13.58
C GLU A 216 11.29 27.49 12.32
N ASN A 217 11.28 26.86 11.13
CA ASN A 217 11.03 27.52 9.85
C ASN A 217 9.53 27.78 9.55
N GLY A 218 8.65 27.49 10.50
CA GLY A 218 7.20 27.64 10.37
C GLY A 218 6.50 26.53 9.60
N LYS A 219 7.25 25.56 9.05
CA LYS A 219 6.70 24.33 8.44
C LYS A 219 6.41 23.27 9.50
N TYR A 220 5.77 22.20 9.09
CA TYR A 220 5.39 21.10 9.97
C TYR A 220 5.93 19.78 9.47
N GLN A 221 6.27 18.88 10.39
CA GLN A 221 6.53 17.48 10.11
C GLN A 221 5.27 16.69 10.41
N LEU A 222 4.83 15.90 9.42
CA LEU A 222 3.56 15.19 9.45
C LEU A 222 3.78 13.67 9.47
N ASN A 223 3.06 12.99 10.36
CA ASN A 223 2.95 11.54 10.43
C ASN A 223 1.66 11.09 9.72
N LEU A 224 1.77 10.20 8.73
CA LEU A 224 0.63 9.68 7.97
C LEU A 224 0.04 8.42 8.58
#